data_4fbce029424082edf4255bf790509106
#
_entry.id   4fbce029424082edf4255bf790509106
#
_cell.length_a   1.000
_cell.length_b   1.000
_cell.length_c   1.000
_cell.angle_alpha   90.00
_cell.angle_beta   90.00
_cell.angle_gamma   90.00
#
_symmetry.space_group_name_H-M   'P 1'
#
loop_
_entity.id
_entity.type
_entity.pdbx_description
1 polymer ?
#
loop_
_entity_poly.entity_id
_entity_poly.type
_entity_poly.pdbx_seq_one_letter_code
_entity_poly.pdbx_strand_id
1 'polypeptide(L)'
;MSCYVNTVKGPVSPRELGITLMHEHLAELNNSMKRCYADWFHADIFLEKIKPVFQKAKKYGLSTYVDQTAVNMGRDIRFIKRVSESCDVNIVAATGLFFYEESWQIDKPYEEISELFIRDIEEGCESTDIKAGMLKAATDRFGITPVNVFQLKAVARAAAITGVPVTTHTIAADRLGLEQALILEKAGVDLSKVVIGHVGDTNDLDYLEELLRMGVYLGLDRFGLEVLWPEEDRVRNLLELMDRGWINRLIISQDIPFYSDWGKNSFKKFEAIRSFDNITGFTHIFESVLPKLKARGVSEDEIHTLLVKNPARVFHGGYTY
;
A
#
# COMPACT_ATOMS: atom_id res chain seq x y z
N MET A 1 -22.13 0.29 14.42
CA MET A 1 -21.30 1.51 14.30
C MET A 1 -21.04 1.71 12.82
N SER A 2 -21.20 2.92 12.30
CA SER A 2 -20.84 3.22 10.91
C SER A 2 -19.31 3.07 10.78
N CYS A 3 -18.89 2.20 9.87
CA CYS A 3 -17.47 2.03 9.57
C CYS A 3 -17.04 3.14 8.60
N TYR A 4 -16.00 3.88 8.94
CA TYR A 4 -15.43 4.91 8.10
C TYR A 4 -13.97 4.60 7.80
N VAL A 5 -13.50 5.04 6.63
CA VAL A 5 -12.11 5.02 6.21
C VAL A 5 -11.57 6.44 6.34
N ASN A 6 -10.50 6.63 7.09
CA ASN A 6 -9.81 7.91 7.14
C ASN A 6 -9.12 8.17 5.80
N THR A 7 -9.57 9.21 5.09
CA THR A 7 -8.82 9.80 3.98
C THR A 7 -8.20 11.12 4.43
N VAL A 8 -7.23 11.60 3.71
CA VAL A 8 -6.57 12.89 4.06
C VAL A 8 -7.50 14.12 3.89
N LYS A 9 -8.67 13.94 3.25
CA LYS A 9 -9.74 14.95 3.16
C LYS A 9 -10.82 14.79 4.25
N GLY A 10 -10.75 13.73 5.04
CA GLY A 10 -11.75 13.38 6.05
C GLY A 10 -12.27 11.95 5.85
N PRO A 11 -13.15 11.47 6.77
CA PRO A 11 -13.66 10.12 6.72
C PRO A 11 -14.68 9.92 5.59
N VAL A 12 -14.61 8.75 4.91
CA VAL A 12 -15.58 8.33 3.90
C VAL A 12 -16.10 6.93 4.22
N SER A 13 -17.27 6.57 3.70
CA SER A 13 -17.75 5.18 3.79
C SER A 13 -16.87 4.26 2.92
N PRO A 14 -16.54 3.03 3.36
CA PRO A 14 -15.88 2.05 2.49
C PRO A 14 -16.57 1.85 1.14
N ARG A 15 -17.89 2.01 1.08
CA ARG A 15 -18.67 1.91 -0.16
C ARG A 15 -18.46 3.07 -1.14
N GLU A 16 -17.93 4.19 -0.66
CA GLU A 16 -17.67 5.41 -1.45
C GLU A 16 -16.23 5.47 -1.97
N LEU A 17 -15.39 4.47 -1.65
CA LEU A 17 -14.00 4.42 -2.15
C LEU A 17 -13.94 4.31 -3.69
N GLY A 18 -14.91 3.64 -4.31
CA GLY A 18 -14.92 3.42 -5.76
C GLY A 18 -13.73 2.59 -6.24
N ILE A 19 -13.31 2.81 -7.48
CA ILE A 19 -12.10 2.15 -8.04
C ILE A 19 -10.89 2.60 -7.22
N THR A 20 -10.21 1.63 -6.63
CA THR A 20 -9.15 1.85 -5.65
C THR A 20 -7.87 1.12 -6.04
N LEU A 21 -6.75 1.86 -6.08
CA LEU A 21 -5.40 1.30 -6.09
C LEU A 21 -4.90 1.20 -4.64
N MET A 22 -4.69 -0.02 -4.16
CA MET A 22 -4.50 -0.29 -2.74
C MET A 22 -3.05 -0.21 -2.27
N HIS A 23 -2.08 -0.16 -3.19
CA HIS A 23 -0.66 -0.13 -2.85
C HIS A 23 0.12 0.72 -3.83
N GLU A 24 0.30 1.97 -3.48
CA GLU A 24 0.99 2.95 -4.27
C GLU A 24 1.80 3.91 -3.38
N HIS A 25 2.68 4.71 -4.00
CA HIS A 25 3.49 5.72 -3.32
C HIS A 25 3.51 7.04 -4.09
N LEU A 26 3.14 8.15 -3.43
CA LEU A 26 3.30 9.49 -4.03
C LEU A 26 4.77 9.91 -4.04
N ALA A 27 5.43 9.79 -2.91
CA ALA A 27 6.84 10.13 -2.78
C ALA A 27 7.50 9.35 -1.66
N GLU A 28 8.53 8.59 -2.01
CA GLU A 28 9.44 7.96 -1.05
C GLU A 28 10.64 8.89 -0.85
N LEU A 29 10.81 9.39 0.38
CA LEU A 29 11.78 10.41 0.70
C LEU A 29 12.69 9.99 1.84
N ASN A 30 13.95 10.37 1.74
CA ASN A 30 14.85 10.29 2.88
C ASN A 30 14.57 11.46 3.84
N ASN A 31 14.03 11.16 5.02
CA ASN A 31 13.64 12.16 6.02
C ASN A 31 14.80 13.08 6.44
N SER A 32 16.01 12.51 6.62
CA SER A 32 17.18 13.28 7.01
C SER A 32 17.59 14.27 5.93
N MET A 33 17.59 13.83 4.68
CA MET A 33 17.95 14.67 3.54
C MET A 33 16.92 15.78 3.34
N LYS A 34 15.62 15.45 3.33
CA LYS A 34 14.55 16.43 3.24
C LYS A 34 14.61 17.50 4.34
N ARG A 35 14.95 17.09 5.57
CA ARG A 35 15.06 17.99 6.71
C ARG A 35 16.30 18.88 6.63
N CYS A 36 17.44 18.35 6.18
CA CYS A 36 18.73 19.06 6.20
C CYS A 36 18.97 19.93 4.96
N TYR A 37 18.32 19.63 3.86
CA TYR A 37 18.54 20.29 2.57
C TYR A 37 17.21 20.79 2.01
N ALA A 38 16.99 22.11 2.05
CA ALA A 38 15.72 22.74 1.65
C ALA A 38 15.36 22.52 0.17
N ASP A 39 16.36 22.27 -0.67
CA ASP A 39 16.22 22.00 -2.10
C ASP A 39 16.14 20.51 -2.44
N TRP A 40 16.04 19.63 -1.42
CA TRP A 40 15.96 18.19 -1.64
C TRP A 40 14.61 17.74 -2.24
N PHE A 41 13.52 18.36 -1.82
CA PHE A 41 12.18 18.06 -2.28
C PHE A 41 11.36 19.33 -2.48
N HIS A 42 10.90 19.56 -3.71
CA HIS A 42 10.09 20.73 -4.09
C HIS A 42 8.64 20.33 -4.32
N ALA A 43 7.85 20.34 -3.25
CA ALA A 43 6.44 19.91 -3.24
C ALA A 43 5.58 20.57 -4.33
N ASP A 44 5.82 21.87 -4.64
CA ASP A 44 5.05 22.58 -5.65
C ASP A 44 5.33 22.07 -7.07
N ILE A 45 6.60 21.81 -7.39
CA ILE A 45 6.98 21.25 -8.69
C ILE A 45 6.40 19.85 -8.85
N PHE A 46 6.44 19.04 -7.77
CA PHE A 46 5.85 17.72 -7.75
C PHE A 46 4.35 17.76 -7.97
N LEU A 47 3.65 18.66 -7.29
CA LEU A 47 2.22 18.84 -7.43
C LEU A 47 1.82 19.13 -8.88
N GLU A 48 2.55 20.01 -9.56
CA GLU A 48 2.28 20.32 -10.97
C GLU A 48 2.50 19.10 -11.89
N LYS A 49 3.49 18.27 -11.60
CA LYS A 49 3.80 17.09 -12.39
C LYS A 49 2.85 15.92 -12.15
N ILE A 50 2.35 15.76 -10.93
CA ILE A 50 1.48 14.63 -10.58
C ILE A 50 0.02 14.87 -11.01
N LYS A 51 -0.43 16.12 -11.12
CA LYS A 51 -1.79 16.48 -11.55
C LYS A 51 -2.21 15.80 -12.87
N PRO A 52 -1.43 15.90 -13.98
CA PRO A 52 -1.82 15.26 -15.23
C PRO A 52 -1.86 13.73 -15.12
N VAL A 53 -1.04 13.14 -14.24
CA VAL A 53 -1.03 11.68 -14.00
C VAL A 53 -2.34 11.25 -13.36
N PHE A 54 -2.81 11.91 -12.30
CA PHE A 54 -4.10 11.64 -11.70
C PHE A 54 -5.26 11.97 -12.65
N GLN A 55 -5.18 13.06 -13.42
CA GLN A 55 -6.20 13.38 -14.42
C GLN A 55 -6.36 12.27 -15.45
N LYS A 56 -5.23 11.65 -15.86
CA LYS A 56 -5.26 10.49 -16.75
C LYS A 56 -5.90 9.27 -16.08
N ALA A 57 -5.51 8.95 -14.85
CA ALA A 57 -6.06 7.82 -14.09
C ALA A 57 -7.57 7.98 -13.80
N LYS A 58 -8.02 9.21 -13.50
CA LYS A 58 -9.45 9.52 -13.32
C LYS A 58 -10.30 9.26 -14.57
N LYS A 59 -9.75 9.36 -15.78
CA LYS A 59 -10.48 8.99 -17.01
C LYS A 59 -10.84 7.50 -17.05
N TYR A 60 -10.11 6.67 -16.33
CA TYR A 60 -10.39 5.25 -16.12
C TYR A 60 -11.26 4.99 -14.89
N GLY A 61 -11.72 6.04 -14.19
CA GLY A 61 -12.59 5.96 -13.03
C GLY A 61 -11.87 5.84 -11.69
N LEU A 62 -10.54 6.02 -11.62
CA LEU A 62 -9.82 6.01 -10.34
C LEU A 62 -10.45 7.02 -9.38
N SER A 63 -10.88 6.55 -8.22
CA SER A 63 -11.53 7.34 -7.16
C SER A 63 -10.69 7.41 -5.89
N THR A 64 -10.00 6.33 -5.55
CA THR A 64 -9.20 6.23 -4.33
C THR A 64 -7.81 5.67 -4.61
N TYR A 65 -6.84 6.23 -3.92
CA TYR A 65 -5.43 5.89 -3.95
C TYR A 65 -4.96 5.64 -2.51
N VAL A 66 -4.39 4.49 -2.24
CA VAL A 66 -3.84 4.17 -0.92
C VAL A 66 -2.34 4.35 -0.96
N ASP A 67 -1.87 5.41 -0.31
CA ASP A 67 -0.46 5.75 -0.19
C ASP A 67 0.16 4.95 0.97
N GLN A 68 0.98 3.97 0.62
CA GLN A 68 1.60 3.05 1.57
C GLN A 68 2.94 3.57 2.12
N THR A 69 3.24 4.84 1.91
CA THR A 69 4.46 5.48 2.39
C THR A 69 4.45 5.58 3.92
N ALA A 70 5.21 4.70 4.57
CA ALA A 70 5.33 4.64 6.01
C ALA A 70 6.13 5.84 6.58
N VAL A 71 6.13 5.99 7.91
CA VAL A 71 6.81 7.10 8.61
C VAL A 71 8.28 7.20 8.22
N ASN A 72 9.01 6.09 8.22
CA ASN A 72 10.43 6.08 7.87
C ASN A 72 10.72 5.97 6.36
N MET A 73 9.68 5.99 5.52
CA MET A 73 9.77 6.17 4.07
C MET A 73 9.63 7.63 3.63
N GLY A 74 9.54 8.56 4.59
CA GLY A 74 9.46 9.99 4.30
C GLY A 74 8.05 10.51 4.04
N ARG A 75 7.02 9.85 4.59
CA ARG A 75 5.65 10.34 4.54
C ARG A 75 5.60 11.86 4.79
N ASP A 76 4.86 12.57 3.97
CA ASP A 76 4.56 13.99 4.11
C ASP A 76 3.04 14.18 4.03
N ILE A 77 2.38 14.15 5.19
CA ILE A 77 0.92 14.14 5.23
C ILE A 77 0.30 15.42 4.65
N ARG A 78 0.99 16.56 4.78
CA ARG A 78 0.53 17.84 4.21
C ARG A 78 0.63 17.84 2.69
N PHE A 79 1.71 17.27 2.14
CA PHE A 79 1.86 17.09 0.69
C PHE A 79 0.81 16.13 0.14
N ILE A 80 0.59 14.99 0.79
CA ILE A 80 -0.43 13.99 0.41
C ILE A 80 -1.82 14.66 0.36
N LYS A 81 -2.18 15.47 1.38
CA LYS A 81 -3.44 16.23 1.39
C LYS A 81 -3.54 17.21 0.22
N ARG A 82 -2.49 17.99 -0.04
CA ARG A 82 -2.45 18.92 -1.17
C ARG A 82 -2.65 18.23 -2.52
N VAL A 83 -2.06 17.04 -2.71
CA VAL A 83 -2.27 16.22 -3.91
C VAL A 83 -3.73 15.79 -4.00
N SER A 84 -4.29 15.24 -2.92
CA SER A 84 -5.67 14.79 -2.86
C SER A 84 -6.66 15.90 -3.22
N GLU A 85 -6.51 17.09 -2.64
CA GLU A 85 -7.35 18.25 -2.91
C GLU A 85 -7.20 18.75 -4.35
N SER A 86 -5.95 18.87 -4.84
CA SER A 86 -5.66 19.41 -6.17
C SER A 86 -6.06 18.48 -7.31
N CYS A 87 -6.05 17.16 -7.07
CA CYS A 87 -6.41 16.15 -8.07
C CYS A 87 -7.86 15.66 -7.92
N ASP A 88 -8.54 16.07 -6.85
CA ASP A 88 -9.88 15.61 -6.49
C ASP A 88 -9.96 14.07 -6.51
N VAL A 89 -9.10 13.42 -5.73
CA VAL A 89 -9.05 11.97 -5.51
C VAL A 89 -8.99 11.69 -4.01
N ASN A 90 -9.64 10.63 -3.55
CA ASN A 90 -9.47 10.21 -2.17
C ASN A 90 -8.10 9.60 -2.00
N ILE A 91 -7.34 10.03 -0.97
CA ILE A 91 -6.08 9.38 -0.63
C ILE A 91 -6.16 8.89 0.81
N VAL A 92 -5.91 7.60 1.00
CA VAL A 92 -5.75 6.98 2.30
C VAL A 92 -4.25 6.93 2.58
N ALA A 93 -3.81 7.60 3.62
CA ALA A 93 -2.39 7.58 4.02
C ALA A 93 -2.13 6.46 5.01
N ALA A 94 -0.95 5.84 4.91
CA ALA A 94 -0.50 4.84 5.87
C ALA A 94 0.29 5.46 7.04
N THR A 95 0.24 4.77 8.19
CA THR A 95 1.22 4.90 9.28
C THR A 95 1.88 3.55 9.53
N GLY A 96 2.91 3.51 10.36
CA GLY A 96 3.71 2.31 10.57
C GLY A 96 5.12 2.48 10.06
N LEU A 97 5.84 1.36 9.86
CA LEU A 97 7.26 1.37 9.53
C LEU A 97 7.60 0.43 8.38
N PHE A 98 8.58 0.85 7.58
CA PHE A 98 9.29 0.00 6.65
C PHE A 98 10.37 -0.79 7.38
N PHE A 99 10.94 -1.82 6.77
CA PHE A 99 11.76 -2.84 7.44
C PHE A 99 13.09 -2.34 8.05
N TYR A 100 13.48 -1.10 7.80
CA TYR A 100 14.69 -0.53 8.37
C TYR A 100 14.57 -0.28 9.87
N GLU A 101 15.68 -0.52 10.60
CA GLU A 101 15.83 -0.10 11.98
C GLU A 101 16.12 1.40 12.06
N GLU A 102 15.38 2.07 12.91
CA GLU A 102 15.56 3.49 13.20
C GLU A 102 16.17 3.65 14.60
N SER A 103 17.15 4.53 14.75
CA SER A 103 17.86 4.73 16.03
C SER A 103 16.94 5.08 17.20
N TRP A 104 15.81 5.72 16.95
CA TRP A 104 14.83 6.07 17.97
C TRP A 104 13.97 4.89 18.46
N GLN A 105 14.04 3.72 17.80
CA GLN A 105 13.37 2.48 18.22
C GLN A 105 14.19 1.70 19.28
N ILE A 106 15.50 1.95 19.33
CA ILE A 106 16.41 1.21 20.18
C ILE A 106 15.99 1.37 21.66
N ASP A 107 15.96 0.25 22.38
CA ASP A 107 15.61 0.16 23.80
C ASP A 107 14.18 0.64 24.18
N LYS A 108 13.31 0.84 23.21
CA LYS A 108 11.90 1.16 23.48
C LYS A 108 11.04 -0.10 23.41
N PRO A 109 10.02 -0.22 24.27
CA PRO A 109 9.02 -1.27 24.12
C PRO A 109 8.15 -1.01 22.88
N TYR A 110 7.72 -2.07 22.20
CA TYR A 110 6.88 -1.94 21.00
C TYR A 110 5.52 -1.27 21.31
N GLU A 111 5.08 -1.30 22.54
CA GLU A 111 3.88 -0.63 23.01
C GLU A 111 3.98 0.89 22.85
N GLU A 112 5.13 1.49 23.18
CA GLU A 112 5.36 2.94 22.99
C GLU A 112 5.35 3.31 21.51
N ILE A 113 5.92 2.46 20.65
CA ILE A 113 5.90 2.67 19.20
C ILE A 113 4.46 2.57 18.67
N SER A 114 3.71 1.60 19.18
CA SER A 114 2.31 1.42 18.83
C SER A 114 1.45 2.65 19.16
N GLU A 115 1.70 3.33 20.29
CA GLU A 115 0.97 4.56 20.67
C GLU A 115 1.17 5.68 19.61
N LEU A 116 2.34 5.74 18.95
CA LEU A 116 2.55 6.70 17.85
C LEU A 116 1.63 6.41 16.66
N PHE A 117 1.45 5.14 16.31
CA PHE A 117 0.55 4.75 15.21
C PHE A 117 -0.93 4.95 15.58
N ILE A 118 -1.30 4.64 16.82
CA ILE A 118 -2.66 4.88 17.33
C ILE A 118 -2.98 6.37 17.26
N ARG A 119 -2.05 7.23 17.70
CA ARG A 119 -2.20 8.68 17.61
C ARG A 119 -2.36 9.17 16.16
N ASP A 120 -1.56 8.64 15.22
CA ASP A 120 -1.69 8.98 13.80
C ASP A 120 -3.07 8.64 13.24
N ILE A 121 -3.71 7.58 13.77
CA ILE A 121 -5.03 7.11 13.33
C ILE A 121 -6.16 7.87 14.04
N GLU A 122 -6.03 8.15 15.34
CA GLU A 122 -7.13 8.70 16.14
C GLU A 122 -7.09 10.22 16.25
N GLU A 123 -5.91 10.81 16.30
CA GLU A 123 -5.74 12.26 16.47
C GLU A 123 -5.28 12.93 15.18
N GLY A 124 -4.19 12.43 14.57
CA GLY A 124 -3.65 12.92 13.31
C GLY A 124 -2.13 12.78 13.20
N CYS A 125 -1.68 12.75 11.97
CA CYS A 125 -0.27 12.58 11.58
C CYS A 125 0.48 13.92 11.65
N GLU A 126 1.77 13.89 12.01
CA GLU A 126 2.71 15.02 11.83
C GLU A 126 2.21 16.34 12.43
N SER A 127 1.59 16.28 13.63
CA SER A 127 1.00 17.42 14.32
C SER A 127 -0.07 18.16 13.48
N THR A 128 -0.86 17.41 12.73
CA THR A 128 -2.07 17.88 12.04
C THR A 128 -3.28 17.09 12.53
N ASP A 129 -4.47 17.44 12.03
CA ASP A 129 -5.73 16.69 12.20
C ASP A 129 -5.96 15.63 11.11
N ILE A 130 -4.99 15.44 10.22
CA ILE A 130 -5.07 14.51 9.10
C ILE A 130 -4.73 13.11 9.59
N LYS A 131 -5.70 12.20 9.56
CA LYS A 131 -5.60 10.85 10.13
C LYS A 131 -5.13 9.83 9.11
N ALA A 132 -4.33 8.86 9.58
CA ALA A 132 -4.00 7.69 8.79
C ALA A 132 -5.19 6.72 8.73
N GLY A 133 -5.35 6.03 7.61
CA GLY A 133 -6.41 5.05 7.38
C GLY A 133 -5.90 3.62 7.14
N MET A 134 -4.58 3.42 7.09
CA MET A 134 -3.92 2.14 6.86
C MET A 134 -2.69 2.00 7.73
N LEU A 135 -2.39 0.78 8.18
CA LEU A 135 -1.14 0.43 8.86
C LEU A 135 -0.18 -0.28 7.91
N LYS A 136 1.09 0.08 7.95
CA LYS A 136 2.17 -0.54 7.17
C LYS A 136 3.15 -1.27 8.09
N ALA A 137 3.46 -2.52 7.74
CA ALA A 137 4.60 -3.28 8.27
C ALA A 137 5.45 -3.80 7.11
N ALA A 138 6.67 -4.23 7.38
CA ALA A 138 7.56 -4.68 6.33
C ALA A 138 8.59 -5.71 6.83
N THR A 139 8.89 -6.69 5.96
CA THR A 139 10.07 -7.55 6.04
C THR A 139 10.67 -7.64 4.65
N ASP A 140 11.98 -7.77 4.55
CA ASP A 140 12.69 -7.73 3.27
C ASP A 140 13.81 -8.79 3.24
N ARG A 141 14.77 -8.66 2.32
CA ARG A 141 15.89 -9.56 2.01
C ARG A 141 16.70 -10.11 3.19
N PHE A 142 16.54 -9.57 4.38
CA PHE A 142 17.20 -10.08 5.57
C PHE A 142 16.35 -11.09 6.36
N GLY A 143 15.22 -11.51 5.81
CA GLY A 143 14.23 -12.32 6.50
C GLY A 143 13.47 -11.51 7.56
N ILE A 144 12.85 -12.20 8.51
CA ILE A 144 12.19 -11.55 9.65
C ILE A 144 13.19 -11.37 10.78
N THR A 145 13.77 -10.20 10.85
CA THR A 145 14.75 -9.83 11.89
C THR A 145 14.04 -9.55 13.23
N PRO A 146 14.78 -9.53 14.36
CA PRO A 146 14.20 -9.11 15.64
C PRO A 146 13.53 -7.74 15.58
N VAL A 147 14.09 -6.80 14.80
CA VAL A 147 13.49 -5.47 14.57
C VAL A 147 12.17 -5.58 13.84
N ASN A 148 12.09 -6.43 12.80
CA ASN A 148 10.83 -6.63 12.08
C ASN A 148 9.77 -7.29 12.96
N VAL A 149 10.12 -8.24 13.82
CA VAL A 149 9.18 -8.82 14.82
C VAL A 149 8.66 -7.74 15.75
N PHE A 150 9.54 -6.85 16.22
CA PHE A 150 9.17 -5.73 17.06
C PHE A 150 8.20 -4.77 16.33
N GLN A 151 8.53 -4.38 15.08
CA GLN A 151 7.69 -3.51 14.27
C GLN A 151 6.33 -4.15 13.96
N LEU A 152 6.30 -5.45 13.62
CA LEU A 152 5.07 -6.21 13.40
C LEU A 152 4.19 -6.24 14.66
N LYS A 153 4.76 -6.42 15.85
CA LYS A 153 4.02 -6.36 17.12
C LYS A 153 3.44 -4.98 17.39
N ALA A 154 4.20 -3.91 17.11
CA ALA A 154 3.71 -2.55 17.27
C ALA A 154 2.52 -2.25 16.35
N VAL A 155 2.62 -2.66 15.08
CA VAL A 155 1.53 -2.55 14.11
C VAL A 155 0.34 -3.40 14.51
N ALA A 156 0.57 -4.64 14.95
CA ALA A 156 -0.50 -5.55 15.38
C ALA A 156 -1.30 -4.98 16.55
N ARG A 157 -0.62 -4.43 17.57
CA ARG A 157 -1.29 -3.79 18.71
C ARG A 157 -2.12 -2.58 18.25
N ALA A 158 -1.58 -1.74 17.38
CA ALA A 158 -2.33 -0.60 16.85
C ALA A 158 -3.55 -1.06 16.05
N ALA A 159 -3.42 -2.09 15.21
CA ALA A 159 -4.54 -2.68 14.46
C ALA A 159 -5.63 -3.24 15.37
N ALA A 160 -5.25 -3.97 16.43
CA ALA A 160 -6.20 -4.55 17.37
C ALA A 160 -7.00 -3.48 18.16
N ILE A 161 -6.37 -2.35 18.47
CA ILE A 161 -7.00 -1.24 19.19
C ILE A 161 -7.89 -0.41 18.27
N THR A 162 -7.37 -0.01 17.09
CA THR A 162 -8.05 0.95 16.20
C THR A 162 -8.99 0.30 15.19
N GLY A 163 -8.79 -0.99 14.91
CA GLY A 163 -9.51 -1.70 13.85
C GLY A 163 -9.12 -1.31 12.42
N VAL A 164 -8.10 -0.48 12.22
CA VAL A 164 -7.59 -0.07 10.92
C VAL A 164 -6.88 -1.26 10.25
N PRO A 165 -7.06 -1.49 8.92
CA PRO A 165 -6.44 -2.60 8.23
C PRO A 165 -4.91 -2.46 8.15
N VAL A 166 -4.26 -3.61 7.96
CA VAL A 166 -2.80 -3.72 7.82
C VAL A 166 -2.44 -4.12 6.39
N THR A 167 -1.45 -3.47 5.81
CA THR A 167 -0.74 -3.97 4.64
C THR A 167 0.72 -4.28 5.00
N THR A 168 1.28 -5.30 4.36
CA THR A 168 2.69 -5.62 4.57
C THR A 168 3.49 -5.50 3.29
N HIS A 169 4.81 -5.34 3.44
CA HIS A 169 5.79 -5.59 2.39
C HIS A 169 6.50 -6.91 2.73
N THR A 170 6.66 -7.79 1.74
CA THR A 170 7.39 -9.04 1.93
C THR A 170 8.12 -9.47 0.65
N ILE A 171 9.01 -10.44 0.77
CA ILE A 171 9.62 -11.14 -0.35
C ILE A 171 8.92 -12.49 -0.52
N ALA A 172 8.20 -12.66 -1.64
CA ALA A 172 7.42 -13.85 -1.92
C ALA A 172 8.28 -15.10 -2.05
N ALA A 173 9.48 -14.99 -2.66
CA ALA A 173 10.40 -16.10 -2.85
C ALA A 173 10.81 -16.80 -1.55
N ASP A 174 10.86 -16.07 -0.46
CA ASP A 174 11.25 -16.59 0.87
C ASP A 174 10.02 -16.98 1.72
N ARG A 175 8.80 -16.89 1.16
CA ARG A 175 7.53 -17.22 1.84
C ARG A 175 7.31 -16.46 3.16
N LEU A 176 7.94 -15.30 3.35
CA LEU A 176 7.93 -14.55 4.60
C LEU A 176 6.53 -14.07 5.01
N GLY A 177 5.60 -13.96 4.06
CA GLY A 177 4.22 -13.58 4.32
C GLY A 177 3.50 -14.51 5.30
N LEU A 178 3.83 -15.81 5.33
CA LEU A 178 3.24 -16.77 6.28
C LEU A 178 3.65 -16.44 7.72
N GLU A 179 4.92 -16.14 7.93
CA GLU A 179 5.42 -15.78 9.26
C GLU A 179 4.87 -14.42 9.71
N GLN A 180 4.77 -13.44 8.78
CA GLN A 180 4.09 -12.17 9.05
C GLN A 180 2.65 -12.38 9.51
N ALA A 181 1.87 -13.17 8.76
CA ALA A 181 0.48 -13.48 9.08
C ALA A 181 0.35 -14.17 10.44
N LEU A 182 1.23 -15.13 10.75
CA LEU A 182 1.26 -15.82 12.05
C LEU A 182 1.59 -14.86 13.22
N ILE A 183 2.51 -13.92 13.03
CA ILE A 183 2.83 -12.92 14.07
C ILE A 183 1.64 -12.01 14.33
N LEU A 184 0.97 -11.53 13.26
CA LEU A 184 -0.22 -10.68 13.35
C LEU A 184 -1.38 -11.43 14.01
N GLU A 185 -1.64 -12.68 13.61
CA GLU A 185 -2.69 -13.53 14.18
C GLU A 185 -2.48 -13.76 15.68
N LYS A 186 -1.26 -14.16 16.09
CA LYS A 186 -0.91 -14.37 17.51
C LYS A 186 -1.05 -13.11 18.36
N ALA A 187 -0.92 -11.94 17.75
CA ALA A 187 -1.14 -10.65 18.41
C ALA A 187 -2.60 -10.19 18.38
N GLY A 188 -3.54 -11.02 17.88
CA GLY A 188 -4.98 -10.77 17.91
C GLY A 188 -5.51 -9.92 16.76
N VAL A 189 -4.75 -9.75 15.68
CA VAL A 189 -5.24 -9.02 14.49
C VAL A 189 -6.25 -9.88 13.73
N ASP A 190 -7.35 -9.26 13.31
CA ASP A 190 -8.31 -9.86 12.38
C ASP A 190 -7.66 -9.98 11.00
N LEU A 191 -7.27 -11.21 10.62
CA LEU A 191 -6.59 -11.47 9.35
C LEU A 191 -7.45 -11.11 8.13
N SER A 192 -8.76 -11.00 8.27
CA SER A 192 -9.64 -10.52 7.20
C SER A 192 -9.46 -9.04 6.86
N LYS A 193 -8.64 -8.32 7.63
CA LYS A 193 -8.22 -6.93 7.41
C LYS A 193 -6.73 -6.80 7.07
N VAL A 194 -6.07 -7.90 6.77
CA VAL A 194 -4.64 -7.93 6.45
C VAL A 194 -4.43 -8.20 4.97
N VAL A 195 -3.64 -7.36 4.32
CA VAL A 195 -3.13 -7.56 2.95
C VAL A 195 -1.65 -7.90 3.03
N ILE A 196 -1.29 -9.13 2.64
CA ILE A 196 0.13 -9.50 2.49
C ILE A 196 0.58 -9.02 1.11
N GLY A 197 1.39 -7.95 1.10
CA GLY A 197 1.83 -7.29 -0.13
C GLY A 197 2.94 -8.03 -0.86
N HIS A 198 3.05 -7.78 -2.15
CA HIS A 198 4.10 -8.25 -3.07
C HIS A 198 4.15 -9.77 -3.25
N VAL A 199 3.12 -10.49 -2.83
CA VAL A 199 3.09 -11.95 -2.97
C VAL A 199 2.85 -12.42 -4.41
N GLY A 200 2.55 -11.51 -5.34
CA GLY A 200 2.47 -11.81 -6.77
C GLY A 200 3.82 -12.07 -7.45
N ASP A 201 4.95 -11.84 -6.76
CA ASP A 201 6.29 -12.03 -7.28
C ASP A 201 6.79 -13.48 -7.07
N THR A 202 5.95 -14.46 -7.35
CA THR A 202 6.27 -15.89 -7.30
C THR A 202 5.29 -16.68 -8.16
N ASN A 203 5.67 -17.90 -8.56
CA ASN A 203 4.79 -18.90 -9.17
C ASN A 203 4.39 -20.03 -8.19
N ASP A 204 4.70 -19.88 -6.90
CA ASP A 204 4.35 -20.85 -5.84
C ASP A 204 2.88 -20.66 -5.41
N LEU A 205 1.97 -21.28 -6.17
CA LEU A 205 0.53 -21.23 -5.90
C LEU A 205 0.17 -21.89 -4.56
N ASP A 206 0.92 -22.88 -4.12
CA ASP A 206 0.68 -23.55 -2.82
C ASP A 206 0.91 -22.56 -1.68
N TYR A 207 1.98 -21.76 -1.76
CA TYR A 207 2.23 -20.67 -0.82
C TYR A 207 1.10 -19.64 -0.81
N LEU A 208 0.65 -19.22 -1.99
CA LEU A 208 -0.42 -18.23 -2.10
C LEU A 208 -1.73 -18.74 -1.51
N GLU A 209 -2.08 -20.01 -1.77
CA GLU A 209 -3.28 -20.62 -1.19
C GLU A 209 -3.16 -20.86 0.33
N GLU A 210 -1.96 -21.16 0.83
CA GLU A 210 -1.72 -21.29 2.26
C GLU A 210 -2.04 -19.97 2.99
N LEU A 211 -1.58 -18.83 2.45
CA LEU A 211 -1.93 -17.49 2.94
C LEU A 211 -3.45 -17.25 2.88
N LEU A 212 -4.08 -17.57 1.75
CA LEU A 212 -5.54 -17.40 1.58
C LEU A 212 -6.35 -18.20 2.59
N ARG A 213 -5.92 -19.45 2.91
CA ARG A 213 -6.56 -20.29 3.94
C ARG A 213 -6.41 -19.71 5.35
N MET A 214 -5.39 -18.90 5.62
CA MET A 214 -5.30 -18.14 6.87
C MET A 214 -6.31 -16.99 6.95
N GLY A 215 -6.92 -16.58 5.83
CA GLY A 215 -7.94 -15.53 5.77
C GLY A 215 -7.46 -14.14 5.38
N VAL A 216 -6.19 -13.98 5.02
CA VAL A 216 -5.63 -12.71 4.54
C VAL A 216 -6.06 -12.40 3.10
N TYR A 217 -5.84 -11.16 2.67
CA TYR A 217 -5.83 -10.79 1.26
C TYR A 217 -4.42 -10.92 0.68
N LEU A 218 -4.33 -11.33 -0.59
CA LEU A 218 -3.09 -11.29 -1.35
C LEU A 218 -2.94 -9.96 -2.08
N GLY A 219 -1.85 -9.24 -1.81
CA GLY A 219 -1.41 -8.08 -2.60
C GLY A 219 -0.64 -8.54 -3.83
N LEU A 220 -1.35 -8.70 -4.96
CA LEU A 220 -0.77 -8.87 -6.28
C LEU A 220 -0.55 -7.44 -6.84
N ASP A 221 0.35 -6.72 -6.21
CA ASP A 221 0.38 -5.26 -6.24
C ASP A 221 1.60 -4.67 -6.95
N ARG A 222 2.32 -5.47 -7.74
CA ARG A 222 3.49 -5.02 -8.50
C ARG A 222 3.35 -5.17 -10.02
N PHE A 223 2.14 -5.02 -10.53
CA PHE A 223 1.92 -5.00 -11.97
C PHE A 223 2.67 -3.84 -12.64
N GLY A 224 3.41 -4.14 -13.71
CA GLY A 224 4.27 -3.18 -14.41
C GLY A 224 5.74 -3.17 -13.95
N LEU A 225 6.07 -3.80 -12.82
CA LEU A 225 7.45 -3.93 -12.34
C LEU A 225 8.12 -5.20 -12.89
N GLU A 226 8.32 -5.23 -14.21
CA GLU A 226 8.92 -6.36 -14.95
C GLU A 226 10.31 -6.77 -14.43
N VAL A 227 11.08 -5.81 -13.91
CA VAL A 227 12.43 -6.05 -13.37
C VAL A 227 12.41 -6.95 -12.14
N LEU A 228 11.29 -7.01 -11.41
CA LEU A 228 11.14 -7.83 -10.21
C LEU A 228 10.55 -9.21 -10.56
N TRP A 229 9.52 -9.25 -11.42
CA TRP A 229 8.85 -10.48 -11.85
C TRP A 229 8.11 -10.24 -13.16
N PRO A 230 8.04 -11.22 -14.09
CA PRO A 230 7.32 -11.06 -15.36
C PRO A 230 5.82 -10.79 -15.14
N GLU A 231 5.27 -9.78 -15.80
CA GLU A 231 3.85 -9.43 -15.72
C GLU A 231 2.93 -10.58 -16.20
N GLU A 232 3.36 -11.30 -17.24
CA GLU A 232 2.59 -12.45 -17.74
C GLU A 232 2.45 -13.56 -16.69
N ASP A 233 3.45 -13.75 -15.85
CA ASP A 233 3.39 -14.70 -14.74
C ASP A 233 2.43 -14.19 -13.64
N ARG A 234 2.46 -12.89 -13.33
CA ARG A 234 1.50 -12.28 -12.38
C ARG A 234 0.06 -12.40 -12.89
N VAL A 235 -0.18 -12.14 -14.19
CA VAL A 235 -1.50 -12.29 -14.80
C VAL A 235 -1.95 -13.76 -14.77
N ARG A 236 -1.07 -14.71 -15.11
CA ARG A 236 -1.37 -16.14 -15.05
C ARG A 236 -1.76 -16.57 -13.63
N ASN A 237 -0.98 -16.18 -12.63
CA ASN A 237 -1.26 -16.51 -11.23
C ASN A 237 -2.57 -15.89 -10.74
N LEU A 238 -2.87 -14.64 -11.12
CA LEU A 238 -4.15 -14.01 -10.80
C LEU A 238 -5.31 -14.82 -11.36
N LEU A 239 -5.26 -15.21 -12.64
CA LEU A 239 -6.32 -15.99 -13.29
C LEU A 239 -6.47 -17.38 -12.64
N GLU A 240 -5.37 -18.07 -12.37
CA GLU A 240 -5.40 -19.38 -11.71
C GLU A 240 -6.04 -19.31 -10.31
N LEU A 241 -5.72 -18.27 -9.54
CA LEU A 241 -6.35 -18.07 -8.23
C LEU A 241 -7.84 -17.70 -8.35
N MET A 242 -8.22 -16.95 -9.39
CA MET A 242 -9.63 -16.66 -9.67
C MET A 242 -10.40 -17.95 -10.04
N ASP A 243 -9.85 -18.80 -10.90
CA ASP A 243 -10.44 -20.08 -11.31
C ASP A 243 -10.59 -21.04 -10.12
N ARG A 244 -9.70 -20.96 -9.13
CA ARG A 244 -9.79 -21.68 -7.86
C ARG A 244 -10.78 -21.07 -6.86
N GLY A 245 -11.47 -19.98 -7.23
CA GLY A 245 -12.52 -19.34 -6.42
C GLY A 245 -12.04 -18.30 -5.42
N TRP A 246 -10.78 -17.88 -5.47
CA TRP A 246 -10.19 -16.94 -4.51
C TRP A 246 -10.40 -15.45 -4.84
N ILE A 247 -11.14 -15.12 -5.90
CA ILE A 247 -11.31 -13.74 -6.38
C ILE A 247 -11.64 -12.74 -5.28
N ASN A 248 -12.40 -13.14 -4.26
CA ASN A 248 -12.83 -12.26 -3.16
C ASN A 248 -11.73 -11.91 -2.15
N ARG A 249 -10.50 -12.38 -2.36
CA ARG A 249 -9.33 -12.18 -1.48
C ARG A 249 -8.10 -11.67 -2.25
N LEU A 250 -8.28 -11.20 -3.48
CA LEU A 250 -7.20 -10.71 -4.33
C LEU A 250 -7.28 -9.19 -4.44
N ILE A 251 -6.14 -8.53 -4.27
CA ILE A 251 -5.94 -7.09 -4.45
C ILE A 251 -4.93 -6.89 -5.56
N ILE A 252 -5.23 -6.03 -6.52
CA ILE A 252 -4.31 -5.67 -7.61
C ILE A 252 -3.92 -4.19 -7.51
N SER A 253 -2.64 -3.88 -7.71
CA SER A 253 -2.07 -2.53 -7.71
C SER A 253 -0.75 -2.52 -8.46
N GLN A 254 0.04 -1.44 -8.37
CA GLN A 254 1.25 -1.27 -9.18
C GLN A 254 2.53 -1.15 -8.34
N ASP A 255 2.42 -0.64 -7.10
CA ASP A 255 3.58 -0.35 -6.22
C ASP A 255 4.62 0.55 -6.92
N ILE A 256 4.13 1.51 -7.69
CA ILE A 256 5.01 2.42 -8.43
C ILE A 256 5.08 3.75 -7.68
N PRO A 257 6.24 4.14 -7.13
CA PRO A 257 6.41 5.47 -6.60
C PRO A 257 6.38 6.49 -7.74
N PHE A 258 5.57 7.56 -7.59
CA PHE A 258 5.67 8.68 -8.52
C PHE A 258 7.03 9.35 -8.41
N TYR A 259 7.60 9.38 -7.21
CA TYR A 259 8.98 9.80 -6.96
C TYR A 259 9.62 8.96 -5.86
N SER A 260 10.92 8.65 -6.04
CA SER A 260 11.73 8.04 -4.98
C SER A 260 13.14 8.64 -5.01
N ASP A 261 13.63 9.07 -3.86
CA ASP A 261 15.02 9.50 -3.68
C ASP A 261 15.95 8.36 -3.20
N TRP A 262 15.41 7.12 -3.15
CA TRP A 262 16.15 5.93 -2.71
C TRP A 262 16.93 5.24 -3.82
N GLY A 263 16.69 5.62 -5.07
CA GLY A 263 17.34 5.02 -6.24
C GLY A 263 18.79 5.47 -6.43
N LYS A 264 19.56 4.68 -7.19
CA LYS A 264 20.99 4.95 -7.50
C LYS A 264 21.26 6.32 -8.14
N ASN A 265 20.25 6.95 -8.74
CA ASN A 265 20.34 8.24 -9.44
C ASN A 265 19.71 9.40 -8.68
N SER A 266 19.26 9.16 -7.43
CA SER A 266 18.54 10.16 -6.62
C SER A 266 19.34 11.43 -6.30
N PHE A 267 20.68 11.36 -6.32
CA PHE A 267 21.55 12.52 -6.11
C PHE A 267 21.74 13.43 -7.35
N LYS A 268 21.21 13.06 -8.51
CA LYS A 268 21.21 13.95 -9.68
C LYS A 268 20.02 14.90 -9.57
N LYS A 269 20.31 16.16 -9.20
CA LYS A 269 19.32 17.25 -9.09
C LYS A 269 18.31 17.22 -10.23
N PHE A 270 17.02 17.37 -9.94
CA PHE A 270 15.91 17.61 -10.90
C PHE A 270 15.87 16.77 -12.17
N GLU A 271 17.01 16.34 -12.74
CA GLU A 271 17.06 15.44 -13.89
C GLU A 271 16.52 14.05 -13.56
N ALA A 272 16.63 13.63 -12.29
CA ALA A 272 15.97 12.41 -11.81
C ALA A 272 14.44 12.49 -11.96
N ILE A 273 13.85 13.67 -11.79
CA ILE A 273 12.43 13.90 -12.05
C ILE A 273 12.08 13.67 -13.53
N ARG A 274 13.01 13.85 -14.46
CA ARG A 274 12.82 13.56 -15.89
C ARG A 274 12.95 12.07 -16.22
N SER A 275 13.63 11.26 -15.40
CA SER A 275 13.70 9.82 -15.61
C SER A 275 12.36 9.09 -15.39
N PHE A 276 11.38 9.77 -14.82
CA PHE A 276 10.00 9.29 -14.69
C PHE A 276 9.16 9.46 -15.96
N ASP A 277 9.68 10.04 -17.04
CA ASP A 277 8.97 10.16 -18.33
C ASP A 277 8.58 8.80 -18.94
N ASN A 278 9.17 7.70 -18.48
CA ASN A 278 8.87 6.33 -18.91
C ASN A 278 7.97 5.53 -17.95
N ILE A 279 7.59 6.08 -16.79
CA ILE A 279 6.64 5.41 -15.90
C ILE A 279 5.24 5.70 -16.40
N THR A 280 4.46 4.65 -16.61
CA THR A 280 3.05 4.73 -17.04
C THR A 280 2.15 5.44 -16.04
N GLY A 281 2.73 5.92 -14.95
CA GLY A 281 2.03 6.55 -13.84
C GLY A 281 1.05 5.55 -13.20
N PHE A 282 -0.06 6.05 -12.71
CA PHE A 282 -1.07 5.21 -12.04
C PHE A 282 -2.09 4.60 -12.99
N THR A 283 -1.73 4.37 -14.26
CA THR A 283 -2.66 3.88 -15.29
C THR A 283 -2.33 2.50 -15.84
N HIS A 284 -1.22 1.90 -15.43
CA HIS A 284 -0.77 0.61 -15.97
C HIS A 284 -1.80 -0.51 -15.78
N ILE A 285 -2.44 -0.58 -14.60
CA ILE A 285 -3.56 -1.52 -14.37
C ILE A 285 -4.62 -1.35 -15.45
N PHE A 286 -5.03 -0.12 -15.74
CA PHE A 286 -6.13 0.18 -16.66
C PHE A 286 -5.74 0.01 -18.14
N GLU A 287 -4.52 0.37 -18.49
CA GLU A 287 -4.04 0.40 -19.88
C GLU A 287 -3.42 -0.91 -20.34
N SER A 288 -2.87 -1.71 -19.44
CA SER A 288 -2.20 -2.97 -19.75
C SER A 288 -2.90 -4.18 -19.15
N VAL A 289 -3.07 -4.20 -17.83
CA VAL A 289 -3.51 -5.40 -17.11
C VAL A 289 -4.97 -5.73 -17.40
N LEU A 290 -5.89 -4.75 -17.23
CA LEU A 290 -7.32 -4.99 -17.47
C LEU A 290 -7.64 -5.44 -18.91
N PRO A 291 -7.03 -4.85 -19.97
CA PRO A 291 -7.22 -5.37 -21.33
C PRO A 291 -6.75 -6.83 -21.48
N LYS A 292 -5.63 -7.22 -20.86
CA LYS A 292 -5.15 -8.60 -20.88
C LYS A 292 -6.11 -9.57 -20.16
N LEU A 293 -6.66 -9.15 -19.02
CA LEU A 293 -7.64 -9.93 -18.26
C LEU A 293 -8.94 -10.11 -19.07
N LYS A 294 -9.47 -9.03 -19.65
CA LYS A 294 -10.67 -9.07 -20.51
C LYS A 294 -10.46 -9.97 -21.72
N ALA A 295 -9.32 -9.90 -22.38
CA ALA A 295 -8.97 -10.77 -23.49
C ALA A 295 -8.94 -12.26 -23.13
N ARG A 296 -8.77 -12.57 -21.83
CA ARG A 296 -8.78 -13.94 -21.26
C ARG A 296 -10.12 -14.30 -20.60
N GLY A 297 -11.17 -13.51 -20.81
CA GLY A 297 -12.53 -13.81 -20.39
C GLY A 297 -12.96 -13.27 -19.04
N VAL A 298 -12.11 -12.47 -18.36
CA VAL A 298 -12.50 -11.86 -17.08
C VAL A 298 -13.59 -10.82 -17.32
N SER A 299 -14.70 -10.95 -16.62
CA SER A 299 -15.88 -10.10 -16.71
C SER A 299 -15.71 -8.75 -16.00
N GLU A 300 -16.56 -7.78 -16.34
CA GLU A 300 -16.61 -6.48 -15.65
C GLU A 300 -16.96 -6.63 -14.16
N ASP A 301 -17.79 -7.60 -13.78
CA ASP A 301 -18.16 -7.86 -12.38
C ASP A 301 -16.96 -8.40 -11.56
N GLU A 302 -16.10 -9.22 -12.18
CA GLU A 302 -14.87 -9.69 -11.57
C GLU A 302 -13.86 -8.54 -11.43
N ILE A 303 -13.69 -7.72 -12.46
CA ILE A 303 -12.87 -6.51 -12.39
C ILE A 303 -13.38 -5.56 -11.29
N HIS A 304 -14.69 -5.35 -11.22
CA HIS A 304 -15.31 -4.59 -10.15
C HIS A 304 -15.05 -5.22 -8.76
N THR A 305 -15.02 -6.54 -8.68
CA THR A 305 -14.67 -7.22 -7.43
C THR A 305 -13.22 -6.93 -7.01
N LEU A 306 -12.26 -7.02 -7.94
CA LEU A 306 -10.85 -6.76 -7.68
C LEU A 306 -10.55 -5.31 -7.27
N LEU A 307 -11.18 -4.33 -7.94
CA LEU A 307 -10.83 -2.91 -7.80
C LEU A 307 -11.76 -2.11 -6.88
N VAL A 308 -12.95 -2.64 -6.56
CA VAL A 308 -13.95 -1.92 -5.74
C VAL A 308 -14.38 -2.73 -4.53
N LYS A 309 -14.90 -3.95 -4.73
CA LYS A 309 -15.49 -4.72 -3.62
C LYS A 309 -14.42 -5.18 -2.62
N ASN A 310 -13.29 -5.72 -3.12
CA ASN A 310 -12.23 -6.21 -2.23
C ASN A 310 -11.56 -5.08 -1.44
N PRO A 311 -11.16 -3.94 -2.05
CA PRO A 311 -10.72 -2.76 -1.28
C PRO A 311 -11.70 -2.35 -0.20
N ALA A 312 -12.99 -2.22 -0.54
CA ALA A 312 -14.02 -1.85 0.43
C ALA A 312 -14.13 -2.86 1.58
N ARG A 313 -14.00 -4.17 1.32
CA ARG A 313 -14.02 -5.23 2.34
C ARG A 313 -12.83 -5.19 3.27
N VAL A 314 -11.62 -4.91 2.75
CA VAL A 314 -10.41 -4.75 3.58
C VAL A 314 -10.64 -3.67 4.63
N PHE A 315 -11.22 -2.54 4.26
CA PHE A 315 -11.49 -1.44 5.18
C PHE A 315 -12.69 -1.70 6.10
N HIS A 316 -13.66 -2.49 5.67
CA HIS A 316 -14.86 -2.76 6.46
C HIS A 316 -14.66 -3.89 7.49
N GLY A 317 -13.73 -4.83 7.25
CA GLY A 317 -13.51 -6.02 8.08
C GLY A 317 -14.65 -7.04 7.97
N GLY A 318 -14.48 -8.03 7.10
CA GLY A 318 -15.19 -9.32 7.16
C GLY A 318 -16.72 -9.37 7.05
N TYR A 319 -17.43 -8.25 6.93
CA TYR A 319 -18.87 -8.30 6.75
C TYR A 319 -19.23 -8.69 5.31
N THR A 320 -20.00 -9.75 5.19
CA THR A 320 -20.65 -10.17 3.93
C THR A 320 -21.63 -9.08 3.46
N TYR A 321 -21.48 -8.65 2.22
CA TYR A 321 -22.48 -7.84 1.51
C TYR A 321 -23.64 -8.71 1.07
#